data_015bce548b3e8e8a09880b418d514d97
#
_entry.id   015bce548b3e8e8a09880b418d514d97
#
_cell.length_a   1.000
_cell.length_b   1.000
_cell.length_c   1.000
_cell.angle_alpha   90.00
_cell.angle_beta   90.00
_cell.angle_gamma   90.00
#
_symmetry.space_group_name_H-M   'P 1'
#
loop_
_entity.id
_entity.type
_entity.pdbx_description
1 polymer ?
#
loop_
_entity_poly.entity_id
_entity_poly.type
_entity_poly.pdbx_seq_one_letter_code
_entity_poly.pdbx_strand_id
1 'polypeptide(L)'
;MIERYSRAVMRNIWTEENKFKAYLEVEILAAEAWSTLGVVPAEDVKLLREKATFDVNRIHEIEEITRHDVVAFTRAVSESLGEERKWVHYGLTSTDVVDTANGYLLKQANEILRKDLHSFLEVLKRRANEFKYTPVIGRTHGMHADVSSFGLKWALWYEEMRRNIERFEMAAKGVEAGKLSGAVGNYANIPPAIQTYVCEHLGIESAAIATQVLGRDRHAFYLATLAVIAGTLEQMALEVRNMQRQEVREVEEAFKKGQKGSSAMPHKRNPISSENICGCARVMRGYMCTASENIALWHERDISHSSTERIVLPDATMLLDYMLARFEGILDNLVVYPENMLHNIGLTHGAIFAQRVMNALIEKGFVREQAYDLVQPVAMKTLMEGGEMQENLKLTEGVTAHLTNEEIDACFSLDYYMKNVDYIFEQVGI
;
A
#
# COMPACT_ATOMS: atom_id res chain seq x y z
N MET A 1 17.98 -0.91 -0.66
CA MET A 1 17.20 -0.29 -1.78
C MET A 1 18.11 0.63 -2.60
N ILE A 2 17.89 0.74 -3.93
CA ILE A 2 18.59 1.75 -4.73
C ILE A 2 18.01 3.14 -4.45
N GLU A 3 18.87 4.17 -4.50
CA GLU A 3 18.48 5.54 -4.14
C GLU A 3 17.30 6.07 -4.97
N ARG A 4 17.24 5.70 -6.26
CA ARG A 4 16.18 6.10 -7.20
C ARG A 4 14.77 5.73 -6.74
N TYR A 5 14.62 4.66 -5.94
CA TYR A 5 13.33 4.10 -5.48
C TYR A 5 13.16 4.23 -3.96
N SER A 6 13.76 5.28 -3.37
CA SER A 6 13.60 5.59 -1.96
C SER A 6 13.57 7.10 -1.74
N ARG A 7 12.71 7.58 -0.85
CA ARG A 7 12.69 8.98 -0.42
C ARG A 7 13.66 9.17 0.76
N ALA A 8 14.30 10.33 0.85
CA ALA A 8 15.26 10.62 1.92
C ALA A 8 14.66 10.46 3.32
N VAL A 9 13.39 10.83 3.51
CA VAL A 9 12.70 10.75 4.79
C VAL A 9 12.66 9.31 5.33
N MET A 10 12.35 8.33 4.48
CA MET A 10 12.32 6.91 4.86
C MET A 10 13.75 6.32 4.91
N ARG A 11 14.61 6.70 3.98
CA ARG A 11 16.01 6.25 3.94
C ARG A 11 16.76 6.57 5.23
N ASN A 12 16.50 7.75 5.82
CA ASN A 12 17.13 8.18 7.06
C ASN A 12 16.79 7.29 8.25
N ILE A 13 15.61 6.65 8.26
CA ILE A 13 15.24 5.69 9.32
C ILE A 13 16.19 4.49 9.32
N TRP A 14 16.63 4.04 8.13
CA TRP A 14 17.38 2.81 7.94
C TRP A 14 18.89 3.02 7.75
N THR A 15 19.41 4.21 8.09
CA THR A 15 20.87 4.41 8.13
C THR A 15 21.48 3.64 9.29
N GLU A 16 22.74 3.22 9.15
CA GLU A 16 23.47 2.57 10.25
C GLU A 16 23.57 3.45 11.49
N GLU A 17 23.77 4.73 11.28
CA GLU A 17 23.76 5.73 12.36
C GLU A 17 22.45 5.70 13.15
N ASN A 18 21.29 5.69 12.49
CA ASN A 18 20.00 5.65 13.16
C ASN A 18 19.72 4.28 13.80
N LYS A 19 20.16 3.19 13.14
CA LYS A 19 20.10 1.83 13.72
C LYS A 19 20.85 1.76 15.06
N PHE A 20 22.09 2.24 15.10
CA PHE A 20 22.87 2.20 16.33
C PHE A 20 22.41 3.21 17.36
N LYS A 21 21.77 4.32 16.97
CA LYS A 21 21.06 5.20 17.92
C LYS A 21 19.88 4.47 18.57
N ALA A 22 19.14 3.69 17.82
CA ALA A 22 18.04 2.88 18.38
C ALA A 22 18.58 1.80 19.33
N TYR A 23 19.71 1.15 18.99
CA TYR A 23 20.36 0.20 19.91
C TYR A 23 20.80 0.88 21.20
N LEU A 24 21.45 2.05 21.10
CA LEU A 24 21.90 2.82 22.26
C LEU A 24 20.73 3.23 23.16
N GLU A 25 19.61 3.65 22.58
CA GLU A 25 18.43 4.03 23.36
C GLU A 25 17.86 2.83 24.13
N VAL A 26 17.80 1.63 23.51
CA VAL A 26 17.39 0.40 24.23
C VAL A 26 18.33 0.09 25.40
N GLU A 27 19.64 0.18 25.19
CA GLU A 27 20.66 -0.08 26.24
C GLU A 27 20.52 0.90 27.42
N ILE A 28 20.36 2.20 27.14
CA ILE A 28 20.23 3.22 28.17
C ILE A 28 18.91 3.05 28.92
N LEU A 29 17.80 2.87 28.23
CA LEU A 29 16.50 2.62 28.86
C LEU A 29 16.49 1.35 29.72
N ALA A 30 17.22 0.31 29.30
CA ALA A 30 17.38 -0.89 30.12
C ALA A 30 18.17 -0.58 31.42
N ALA A 31 19.23 0.20 31.35
CA ALA A 31 19.98 0.64 32.55
C ALA A 31 19.13 1.52 33.46
N GLU A 32 18.32 2.44 32.92
CA GLU A 32 17.34 3.23 33.67
C GLU A 32 16.33 2.34 34.39
N ALA A 33 15.80 1.34 33.68
CA ALA A 33 14.87 0.38 34.31
C ALA A 33 15.54 -0.41 35.43
N TRP A 34 16.78 -0.86 35.27
CA TRP A 34 17.54 -1.49 36.38
C TRP A 34 17.76 -0.55 37.55
N SER A 35 17.88 0.75 37.33
CA SER A 35 18.01 1.75 38.38
C SER A 35 16.71 1.87 39.20
N THR A 36 15.55 1.78 38.54
CA THR A 36 14.25 1.78 39.27
C THR A 36 14.11 0.58 40.20
N LEU A 37 14.83 -0.51 39.93
CA LEU A 37 14.90 -1.70 40.79
C LEU A 37 16.03 -1.64 41.84
N GLY A 38 16.77 -0.53 41.91
CA GLY A 38 17.86 -0.32 42.84
C GLY A 38 19.16 -1.10 42.55
N VAL A 39 19.32 -1.64 41.31
CA VAL A 39 20.49 -2.41 40.91
C VAL A 39 21.56 -1.51 40.33
N VAL A 40 21.21 -0.64 39.38
CA VAL A 40 22.12 0.34 38.78
C VAL A 40 22.02 1.66 39.54
N PRO A 41 23.16 2.24 40.03
CA PRO A 41 23.13 3.53 40.69
C PRO A 41 22.60 4.65 39.79
N ALA A 42 21.78 5.54 40.32
CA ALA A 42 21.21 6.65 39.56
C ALA A 42 22.27 7.56 38.90
N GLU A 43 23.42 7.75 39.59
CA GLU A 43 24.53 8.54 39.09
C GLU A 43 25.17 7.85 37.87
N ASP A 44 25.30 6.49 37.86
CA ASP A 44 25.83 5.74 36.73
C ASP A 44 24.86 5.86 35.52
N VAL A 45 23.55 5.78 35.75
CA VAL A 45 22.54 5.99 34.68
C VAL A 45 22.65 7.38 34.07
N LYS A 46 22.79 8.41 34.91
CA LYS A 46 23.00 9.78 34.42
C LYS A 46 24.23 9.90 33.56
N LEU A 47 25.34 9.28 33.98
CA LEU A 47 26.57 9.26 33.19
C LEU A 47 26.39 8.52 31.85
N LEU A 48 25.69 7.38 31.84
CA LEU A 48 25.35 6.66 30.60
C LEU A 48 24.55 7.56 29.66
N ARG A 49 23.48 8.19 30.13
CA ARG A 49 22.64 9.08 29.31
C ARG A 49 23.39 10.29 28.76
N GLU A 50 24.31 10.86 29.52
CA GLU A 50 25.08 12.07 29.13
C GLU A 50 26.28 11.76 28.23
N LYS A 51 26.94 10.62 28.43
CA LYS A 51 28.25 10.35 27.81
C LYS A 51 28.26 9.22 26.79
N ALA A 52 27.33 8.26 26.89
CA ALA A 52 27.34 7.12 25.99
C ALA A 52 27.18 7.58 24.54
N THR A 53 28.15 7.24 23.72
CA THR A 53 28.17 7.55 22.29
C THR A 53 28.91 6.46 21.52
N PHE A 54 28.82 6.49 20.20
CA PHE A 54 29.48 5.54 19.32
C PHE A 54 29.97 6.23 18.06
N ASP A 55 30.93 5.60 17.39
CA ASP A 55 31.35 5.91 16.02
C ASP A 55 31.12 4.67 15.15
N VAL A 56 30.41 4.81 14.02
CA VAL A 56 30.07 3.70 13.14
C VAL A 56 31.31 3.03 12.55
N ASN A 57 32.35 3.82 12.18
CA ASN A 57 33.58 3.26 11.65
C ASN A 57 34.30 2.44 12.73
N ARG A 58 34.27 2.94 13.98
CA ARG A 58 34.85 2.21 15.11
C ARG A 58 34.12 0.90 15.38
N ILE A 59 32.82 0.88 15.27
CA ILE A 59 32.02 -0.37 15.38
C ILE A 59 32.49 -1.35 14.30
N HIS A 60 32.63 -0.94 13.06
CA HIS A 60 33.09 -1.80 11.96
C HIS A 60 34.50 -2.36 12.23
N GLU A 61 35.45 -1.52 12.69
CA GLU A 61 36.80 -1.97 13.06
C GLU A 61 36.80 -3.07 14.14
N ILE A 62 35.91 -2.90 15.16
CA ILE A 62 35.80 -3.88 16.24
C ILE A 62 35.09 -5.16 15.71
N GLU A 63 34.11 -5.01 14.82
CA GLU A 63 33.38 -6.14 14.22
C GLU A 63 34.29 -7.00 13.35
N GLU A 64 35.26 -6.45 12.64
CA GLU A 64 36.24 -7.24 11.88
C GLU A 64 37.00 -8.23 12.75
N ILE A 65 37.20 -7.90 14.02
CA ILE A 65 37.90 -8.74 15.01
C ILE A 65 36.93 -9.69 15.70
N THR A 66 35.81 -9.15 16.18
CA THR A 66 34.86 -9.90 17.02
C THR A 66 33.92 -10.80 16.22
N ARG A 67 33.72 -10.50 14.94
CA ARG A 67 32.75 -11.15 14.04
C ARG A 67 31.32 -11.17 14.62
N HIS A 68 30.98 -10.14 15.40
CA HIS A 68 29.68 -10.02 16.05
C HIS A 68 29.30 -8.54 16.20
N ASP A 69 28.25 -8.13 15.50
CA ASP A 69 27.80 -6.73 15.39
C ASP A 69 27.40 -6.10 16.74
N VAL A 70 26.56 -6.78 17.53
CA VAL A 70 26.13 -6.24 18.84
C VAL A 70 27.29 -6.16 19.82
N VAL A 71 28.19 -7.15 19.84
CA VAL A 71 29.41 -7.10 20.68
C VAL A 71 30.31 -5.95 20.25
N ALA A 72 30.46 -5.71 18.93
CA ALA A 72 31.22 -4.58 18.42
C ALA A 72 30.61 -3.25 18.86
N PHE A 73 29.28 -3.11 18.74
CA PHE A 73 28.55 -1.94 19.18
C PHE A 73 28.75 -1.67 20.69
N THR A 74 28.50 -2.67 21.54
CA THR A 74 28.62 -2.49 23.01
C THR A 74 30.04 -2.15 23.45
N ARG A 75 31.07 -2.72 22.77
CA ARG A 75 32.47 -2.33 22.99
C ARG A 75 32.76 -0.91 22.59
N ALA A 76 32.31 -0.47 21.41
CA ALA A 76 32.49 0.90 20.95
C ALA A 76 31.83 1.91 21.90
N VAL A 77 30.59 1.64 22.37
CA VAL A 77 29.91 2.45 23.38
C VAL A 77 30.73 2.49 24.67
N SER A 78 31.26 1.36 25.13
CA SER A 78 32.06 1.28 26.36
C SER A 78 33.34 2.08 26.30
N GLU A 79 33.92 2.33 25.11
CA GLU A 79 35.12 3.19 24.93
C GLU A 79 34.85 4.67 25.28
N SER A 80 33.57 5.12 25.22
CA SER A 80 33.16 6.49 25.56
C SER A 80 32.90 6.72 27.06
N LEU A 81 32.95 5.66 27.88
CA LEU A 81 32.48 5.62 29.26
C LEU A 81 33.63 5.35 30.27
N GLY A 82 33.39 5.70 31.51
CA GLY A 82 34.25 5.37 32.66
C GLY A 82 33.90 4.04 33.33
N GLU A 83 33.81 4.03 34.64
CA GLU A 83 33.45 2.81 35.41
C GLU A 83 32.01 2.37 35.19
N GLU A 84 31.10 3.27 34.80
CA GLU A 84 29.70 3.03 34.48
C GLU A 84 29.51 2.11 33.24
N ARG A 85 30.52 1.93 32.41
CA ARG A 85 30.52 1.02 31.25
C ARG A 85 30.16 -0.43 31.59
N LYS A 86 30.32 -0.86 32.86
CA LYS A 86 29.94 -2.20 33.34
C LYS A 86 28.43 -2.48 33.24
N TRP A 87 27.61 -1.44 33.06
CA TRP A 87 26.18 -1.54 32.95
C TRP A 87 25.68 -1.62 31.49
N VAL A 88 26.57 -1.38 30.52
CA VAL A 88 26.25 -1.60 29.10
C VAL A 88 25.99 -3.10 28.88
N HIS A 89 24.83 -3.41 28.28
CA HIS A 89 24.38 -4.77 27.99
C HIS A 89 24.14 -5.67 29.24
N TYR A 90 23.89 -5.05 30.40
CA TYR A 90 23.73 -5.78 31.64
C TYR A 90 22.41 -6.59 31.67
N GLY A 91 22.53 -7.91 31.75
CA GLY A 91 21.42 -8.86 31.74
C GLY A 91 20.80 -9.13 30.38
N LEU A 92 21.18 -8.40 29.34
CA LEU A 92 20.64 -8.51 27.99
C LEU A 92 21.29 -9.62 27.16
N THR A 93 20.54 -10.13 26.17
CA THR A 93 21.10 -10.83 25.03
C THR A 93 21.01 -9.95 23.79
N SER A 94 21.82 -10.25 22.75
CA SER A 94 21.88 -9.41 21.54
C SER A 94 20.52 -9.11 20.94
N THR A 95 19.61 -10.08 20.91
CA THR A 95 18.27 -9.89 20.33
C THR A 95 17.27 -9.15 21.23
N ASP A 96 17.55 -9.00 22.50
CA ASP A 96 16.82 -8.04 23.34
C ASP A 96 16.99 -6.61 22.80
N VAL A 97 18.18 -6.30 22.31
CA VAL A 97 18.49 -5.01 21.68
C VAL A 97 18.00 -4.97 20.24
N VAL A 98 18.36 -5.97 19.43
CA VAL A 98 18.09 -5.96 17.99
C VAL A 98 16.59 -5.97 17.68
N ASP A 99 15.83 -6.89 18.25
CA ASP A 99 14.38 -6.99 17.97
C ASP A 99 13.62 -5.78 18.51
N THR A 100 13.95 -5.31 19.71
CA THR A 100 13.30 -4.14 20.29
C THR A 100 13.61 -2.86 19.52
N ALA A 101 14.87 -2.67 19.11
CA ALA A 101 15.26 -1.54 18.28
C ALA A 101 14.62 -1.61 16.88
N ASN A 102 14.51 -2.80 16.29
CA ASN A 102 13.78 -2.98 15.02
C ASN A 102 12.29 -2.62 15.17
N GLY A 103 11.64 -3.01 16.26
CA GLY A 103 10.27 -2.59 16.56
C GLY A 103 10.12 -1.07 16.64
N TYR A 104 11.09 -0.40 17.26
CA TYR A 104 11.15 1.06 17.35
C TYR A 104 11.43 1.73 16.00
N LEU A 105 12.34 1.19 15.18
CA LEU A 105 12.61 1.68 13.82
C LEU A 105 11.40 1.48 12.90
N LEU A 106 10.72 0.34 13.00
CA LEU A 106 9.48 0.08 12.26
C LEU A 106 8.37 1.06 12.66
N LYS A 107 8.25 1.41 13.95
CA LYS A 107 7.33 2.48 14.38
C LYS A 107 7.63 3.81 13.68
N GLN A 108 8.89 4.23 13.63
CA GLN A 108 9.29 5.46 12.92
C GLN A 108 8.95 5.38 11.42
N ALA A 109 9.22 4.25 10.78
CA ALA A 109 8.87 4.02 9.37
C ALA A 109 7.35 4.03 9.15
N ASN A 110 6.60 3.41 10.04
CA ASN A 110 5.14 3.35 9.98
C ASN A 110 4.47 4.72 10.15
N GLU A 111 5.05 5.63 10.93
CA GLU A 111 4.57 7.02 11.04
C GLU A 111 4.64 7.76 9.69
N ILE A 112 5.65 7.46 8.87
CA ILE A 112 5.76 8.00 7.51
C ILE A 112 4.71 7.35 6.62
N LEU A 113 4.60 6.02 6.63
CA LEU A 113 3.63 5.28 5.81
C LEU A 113 2.18 5.66 6.16
N ARG A 114 1.83 5.89 7.42
CA ARG A 114 0.50 6.39 7.84
C ARG A 114 0.16 7.71 7.15
N LYS A 115 1.10 8.65 7.15
CA LYS A 115 0.92 9.95 6.50
C LYS A 115 0.72 9.79 4.99
N ASP A 116 1.55 8.96 4.36
CA ASP A 116 1.45 8.71 2.91
C ASP A 116 0.13 8.03 2.54
N LEU A 117 -0.32 7.04 3.31
CA LEU A 117 -1.60 6.35 3.09
C LEU A 117 -2.79 7.29 3.21
N HIS A 118 -2.80 8.16 4.23
CA HIS A 118 -3.88 9.14 4.39
C HIS A 118 -3.85 10.22 3.31
N SER A 119 -2.68 10.72 2.93
CA SER A 119 -2.54 11.67 1.83
C SER A 119 -3.05 11.09 0.52
N PHE A 120 -2.68 9.84 0.22
CA PHE A 120 -3.16 9.10 -0.95
C PHE A 120 -4.69 8.94 -0.94
N LEU A 121 -5.27 8.62 0.22
CA LEU A 121 -6.72 8.47 0.41
C LEU A 121 -7.46 9.77 0.08
N GLU A 122 -6.94 10.93 0.52
CA GLU A 122 -7.54 12.24 0.25
C GLU A 122 -7.53 12.59 -1.26
N VAL A 123 -6.48 12.22 -1.98
CA VAL A 123 -6.45 12.38 -3.44
C VAL A 123 -7.55 11.54 -4.10
N LEU A 124 -7.72 10.28 -3.70
CA LEU A 124 -8.78 9.42 -4.24
C LEU A 124 -10.17 9.99 -3.97
N LYS A 125 -10.42 10.47 -2.75
CA LYS A 125 -11.69 11.14 -2.36
C LYS A 125 -11.97 12.36 -3.23
N ARG A 126 -10.99 13.23 -3.38
CA ARG A 126 -11.13 14.46 -4.17
C ARG A 126 -11.44 14.13 -5.64
N ARG A 127 -10.70 13.20 -6.24
CA ARG A 127 -10.90 12.80 -7.64
C ARG A 127 -12.24 12.08 -7.83
N ALA A 128 -12.69 11.28 -6.87
CA ALA A 128 -14.02 10.66 -6.91
C ALA A 128 -15.12 11.71 -7.02
N ASN A 129 -15.07 12.74 -6.17
CA ASN A 129 -16.06 13.83 -6.18
C ASN A 129 -15.96 14.69 -7.46
N GLU A 130 -14.76 14.95 -7.97
CA GLU A 130 -14.53 15.71 -9.20
C GLU A 130 -15.22 15.06 -10.41
N PHE A 131 -15.18 13.73 -10.51
CA PHE A 131 -15.74 12.98 -11.65
C PHE A 131 -17.03 12.23 -11.32
N LYS A 132 -17.71 12.59 -10.24
CA LYS A 132 -18.92 11.94 -9.74
C LYS A 132 -19.97 11.70 -10.83
N TYR A 133 -20.17 12.66 -11.70
CA TYR A 133 -21.17 12.58 -12.77
C TYR A 133 -20.57 12.51 -14.18
N THR A 134 -19.31 12.18 -14.31
CA THR A 134 -18.65 11.99 -15.61
C THR A 134 -18.98 10.59 -16.15
N PRO A 135 -19.76 10.48 -17.24
CA PRO A 135 -20.10 9.17 -17.80
C PRO A 135 -18.90 8.53 -18.47
N VAL A 136 -18.75 7.24 -18.27
CA VAL A 136 -17.72 6.40 -18.88
C VAL A 136 -18.29 5.03 -19.21
N ILE A 137 -17.77 4.37 -20.25
CA ILE A 137 -18.15 3.00 -20.53
C ILE A 137 -17.46 2.03 -19.59
N GLY A 138 -18.22 1.24 -18.86
CA GLY A 138 -17.73 0.08 -18.13
C GLY A 138 -17.36 -1.05 -19.09
N ARG A 139 -16.25 -1.73 -18.81
CA ARG A 139 -15.75 -2.85 -19.62
C ARG A 139 -15.65 -4.11 -18.78
N THR A 140 -16.19 -5.21 -19.31
CA THR A 140 -15.98 -6.56 -18.79
C THR A 140 -15.38 -7.42 -19.88
N HIS A 141 -14.43 -8.28 -19.56
CA HIS A 141 -13.69 -9.09 -20.55
C HIS A 141 -13.01 -8.26 -21.67
N GLY A 142 -12.74 -6.96 -21.40
CA GLY A 142 -12.22 -6.03 -22.40
C GLY A 142 -13.28 -5.48 -23.38
N MET A 143 -14.54 -5.93 -23.27
CA MET A 143 -15.66 -5.49 -24.12
C MET A 143 -16.49 -4.41 -23.43
N HIS A 144 -17.12 -3.53 -24.22
CA HIS A 144 -18.07 -2.56 -23.72
C HIS A 144 -19.26 -3.28 -23.08
N ALA A 145 -19.59 -2.92 -21.84
CA ALA A 145 -20.69 -3.51 -21.10
C ALA A 145 -21.77 -2.45 -20.85
N ASP A 146 -21.65 -1.68 -19.78
CA ASP A 146 -22.70 -0.75 -19.39
C ASP A 146 -22.11 0.63 -19.11
N VAL A 147 -22.93 1.67 -19.18
CA VAL A 147 -22.50 3.01 -18.80
C VAL A 147 -22.36 3.10 -17.28
N SER A 148 -21.32 3.79 -16.82
CA SER A 148 -21.06 4.02 -15.40
C SER A 148 -20.55 5.45 -15.19
N SER A 149 -20.38 5.84 -13.93
CA SER A 149 -19.68 7.07 -13.57
C SER A 149 -18.17 6.81 -13.44
N PHE A 150 -17.36 7.70 -13.99
CA PHE A 150 -15.91 7.67 -13.75
C PHE A 150 -15.56 7.91 -12.28
N GLY A 151 -16.37 8.72 -11.58
CA GLY A 151 -16.23 8.91 -10.13
C GLY A 151 -16.41 7.63 -9.31
N LEU A 152 -17.25 6.69 -9.76
CA LEU A 152 -17.42 5.39 -9.09
C LEU A 152 -16.13 4.54 -9.13
N LYS A 153 -15.32 4.66 -10.18
CA LYS A 153 -14.01 3.99 -10.26
C LYS A 153 -13.08 4.50 -9.15
N TRP A 154 -13.02 5.82 -8.94
CA TRP A 154 -12.25 6.44 -7.88
C TRP A 154 -12.80 6.14 -6.48
N ALA A 155 -14.12 6.10 -6.34
CA ALA A 155 -14.79 5.72 -5.09
C ALA A 155 -14.48 4.26 -4.69
N LEU A 156 -14.40 3.34 -5.66
CA LEU A 156 -13.95 1.97 -5.43
C LEU A 156 -12.52 1.93 -4.90
N TRP A 157 -11.60 2.66 -5.53
CA TRP A 157 -10.20 2.74 -5.11
C TRP A 157 -10.05 3.38 -3.71
N TYR A 158 -10.86 4.39 -3.42
CA TYR A 158 -10.93 4.98 -2.09
C TYR A 158 -11.33 3.95 -1.03
N GLU A 159 -12.38 3.19 -1.27
CA GLU A 159 -12.87 2.17 -0.34
C GLU A 159 -11.87 1.00 -0.18
N GLU A 160 -11.17 0.62 -1.24
CA GLU A 160 -10.07 -0.37 -1.16
C GLU A 160 -8.90 0.14 -0.32
N MET A 161 -8.52 1.41 -0.49
CA MET A 161 -7.44 2.01 0.29
C MET A 161 -7.83 2.20 1.75
N ARG A 162 -9.09 2.53 2.06
CA ARG A 162 -9.61 2.60 3.43
C ARG A 162 -9.45 1.25 4.15
N ARG A 163 -9.83 0.15 3.50
CA ARG A 163 -9.60 -1.21 4.04
C ARG A 163 -8.11 -1.53 4.19
N ASN A 164 -7.26 -1.02 3.30
CA ASN A 164 -5.81 -1.21 3.40
C ASN A 164 -5.21 -0.46 4.59
N ILE A 165 -5.70 0.73 4.92
CA ILE A 165 -5.30 1.47 6.13
C ILE A 165 -5.65 0.66 7.39
N GLU A 166 -6.84 0.09 7.46
CA GLU A 166 -7.25 -0.77 8.60
C GLU A 166 -6.31 -1.98 8.76
N ARG A 167 -5.99 -2.67 7.64
CA ARG A 167 -5.02 -3.78 7.64
C ARG A 167 -3.64 -3.33 8.07
N PHE A 168 -3.21 -2.17 7.57
CA PHE A 168 -1.91 -1.60 7.90
C PHE A 168 -1.78 -1.32 9.40
N GLU A 169 -2.78 -0.69 10.03
CA GLU A 169 -2.75 -0.42 11.46
C GLU A 169 -2.69 -1.71 12.30
N MET A 170 -3.43 -2.74 11.90
CA MET A 170 -3.36 -4.05 12.55
C MET A 170 -1.96 -4.67 12.43
N ALA A 171 -1.36 -4.61 11.25
CA ALA A 171 -0.04 -5.17 10.99
C ALA A 171 1.08 -4.35 11.65
N ALA A 172 0.99 -3.03 11.61
CA ALA A 172 1.91 -2.11 12.25
C ALA A 172 1.98 -2.35 13.76
N LYS A 173 0.82 -2.43 14.43
CA LYS A 173 0.74 -2.78 15.85
C LYS A 173 1.48 -4.10 16.15
N GLY A 174 1.40 -5.09 15.25
CA GLY A 174 2.05 -6.38 15.44
C GLY A 174 3.58 -6.32 15.46
N VAL A 175 4.19 -5.40 14.70
CA VAL A 175 5.66 -5.27 14.58
C VAL A 175 6.24 -4.12 15.40
N GLU A 176 5.43 -3.16 15.82
CA GLU A 176 5.81 -2.10 16.76
C GLU A 176 5.85 -2.70 18.19
N ALA A 177 6.72 -3.70 18.39
CA ALA A 177 6.81 -4.47 19.63
C ALA A 177 8.26 -4.73 20.00
N GLY A 178 8.50 -4.88 21.30
CA GLY A 178 9.81 -5.20 21.88
C GLY A 178 9.78 -6.41 22.79
N LYS A 179 10.93 -7.00 22.98
CA LYS A 179 11.19 -8.09 23.91
C LYS A 179 12.53 -7.89 24.61
N LEU A 180 12.56 -7.95 25.91
CA LEU A 180 13.76 -7.99 26.75
C LEU A 180 13.58 -9.12 27.76
N SER A 181 13.64 -10.35 27.27
CA SER A 181 13.32 -11.55 28.05
C SER A 181 14.48 -12.58 28.10
N GLY A 182 15.66 -12.15 27.63
CA GLY A 182 16.89 -12.96 27.66
C GLY A 182 17.00 -14.01 26.56
N ALA A 183 17.99 -14.87 26.69
CA ALA A 183 18.46 -15.76 25.62
C ALA A 183 17.45 -16.79 25.14
N VAL A 184 16.44 -17.12 25.95
CA VAL A 184 15.39 -18.11 25.62
C VAL A 184 13.98 -17.66 25.99
N GLY A 185 13.82 -16.37 26.35
CA GLY A 185 12.51 -15.79 26.65
C GLY A 185 11.95 -16.04 28.03
N ASN A 186 12.74 -16.56 28.95
CA ASN A 186 12.31 -16.99 30.31
C ASN A 186 12.61 -15.98 31.43
N TYR A 187 13.12 -14.80 31.12
CA TYR A 187 13.48 -13.73 32.06
C TYR A 187 14.48 -14.14 33.15
N ALA A 188 15.30 -15.18 32.93
CA ALA A 188 16.21 -15.69 33.96
C ALA A 188 17.23 -14.66 34.48
N ASN A 189 17.75 -13.80 33.58
CA ASN A 189 18.77 -12.81 33.91
C ASN A 189 18.27 -11.36 33.84
N ILE A 190 17.01 -11.15 33.48
CA ILE A 190 16.41 -9.84 33.29
C ILE A 190 14.94 -9.85 33.76
N PRO A 191 14.53 -9.11 34.79
CA PRO A 191 13.16 -9.11 35.26
C PRO A 191 12.17 -8.54 34.22
N PRO A 192 10.91 -9.01 34.15
CA PRO A 192 9.89 -8.50 33.24
C PRO A 192 9.67 -6.98 33.29
N ALA A 193 9.89 -6.36 34.46
CA ALA A 193 9.77 -4.90 34.64
C ALA A 193 10.69 -4.11 33.69
N ILE A 194 11.87 -4.65 33.33
CA ILE A 194 12.79 -4.00 32.40
C ILE A 194 12.16 -3.91 31.01
N GLN A 195 11.59 -5.00 30.50
CA GLN A 195 10.89 -5.01 29.22
C GLN A 195 9.73 -4.00 29.22
N THR A 196 8.90 -4.01 30.26
CA THR A 196 7.78 -3.07 30.37
C THR A 196 8.27 -1.62 30.31
N TYR A 197 9.25 -1.27 31.11
CA TYR A 197 9.82 0.08 31.15
C TYR A 197 10.35 0.52 29.78
N VAL A 198 11.18 -0.30 29.15
CA VAL A 198 11.80 0.03 27.84
C VAL A 198 10.73 0.20 26.76
N CYS A 199 9.79 -0.75 26.66
CA CYS A 199 8.75 -0.69 25.63
C CYS A 199 7.81 0.53 25.83
N GLU A 200 7.44 0.87 27.06
CA GLU A 200 6.64 2.05 27.38
C GLU A 200 7.35 3.35 26.96
N HIS A 201 8.66 3.48 27.23
CA HIS A 201 9.41 4.68 26.90
C HIS A 201 9.68 4.80 25.39
N LEU A 202 9.81 3.68 24.65
CA LEU A 202 9.87 3.67 23.20
C LEU A 202 8.48 3.84 22.56
N GLY A 203 7.40 3.69 23.34
CA GLY A 203 6.01 3.75 22.89
C GLY A 203 5.69 2.60 21.90
N ILE A 204 6.21 1.40 22.17
CA ILE A 204 5.94 0.16 21.43
C ILE A 204 5.31 -0.87 22.36
N GLU A 205 4.71 -1.92 21.80
CA GLU A 205 4.07 -2.97 22.58
C GLU A 205 5.10 -3.86 23.28
N SER A 206 4.85 -4.21 24.55
CA SER A 206 5.62 -5.22 25.27
C SER A 206 5.10 -6.60 24.94
N ALA A 207 5.91 -7.45 24.31
CA ALA A 207 5.49 -8.80 23.94
C ALA A 207 5.20 -9.67 25.17
N ALA A 208 4.00 -10.26 25.23
CA ALA A 208 3.58 -11.09 26.33
C ALA A 208 4.46 -12.35 26.50
N ILE A 209 4.97 -12.88 25.40
CA ILE A 209 5.89 -14.01 25.34
C ILE A 209 6.78 -13.92 24.10
N ALA A 210 8.01 -14.36 24.23
CA ALA A 210 8.95 -14.52 23.12
C ALA A 210 9.86 -15.72 23.42
N THR A 211 10.60 -16.15 22.41
CA THR A 211 11.78 -17.01 22.58
C THR A 211 13.02 -16.12 22.73
N GLN A 212 14.15 -16.42 22.11
CA GLN A 212 15.23 -15.44 22.01
C GLN A 212 14.82 -14.26 21.13
N VAL A 213 13.82 -14.45 20.25
CA VAL A 213 13.29 -13.46 19.31
C VAL A 213 11.77 -13.36 19.42
N LEU A 214 11.19 -12.24 18.90
CA LEU A 214 9.76 -12.13 18.65
C LEU A 214 9.31 -13.18 17.60
N GLY A 215 8.05 -13.61 17.65
CA GLY A 215 7.47 -14.48 16.61
C GLY A 215 7.54 -13.80 15.24
N ARG A 216 8.07 -14.50 14.23
CA ARG A 216 8.26 -13.94 12.87
C ARG A 216 6.97 -13.92 12.05
N ASP A 217 5.90 -14.55 12.52
CA ASP A 217 4.54 -14.38 11.99
C ASP A 217 4.12 -12.89 11.97
N ARG A 218 4.54 -12.09 12.95
CA ARG A 218 4.31 -10.64 13.03
C ARG A 218 4.91 -9.92 11.81
N HIS A 219 6.18 -10.20 11.50
CA HIS A 219 6.90 -9.60 10.38
C HIS A 219 6.39 -10.11 9.03
N ALA A 220 6.04 -11.40 8.94
CA ALA A 220 5.43 -11.99 7.76
C ALA A 220 4.06 -11.35 7.45
N PHE A 221 3.20 -11.19 8.45
CA PHE A 221 1.91 -10.51 8.31
C PHE A 221 2.07 -9.05 7.91
N TYR A 222 3.05 -8.34 8.49
CA TYR A 222 3.36 -6.97 8.13
C TYR A 222 3.77 -6.85 6.65
N LEU A 223 4.76 -7.63 6.18
CA LEU A 223 5.19 -7.58 4.78
C LEU A 223 4.10 -8.09 3.82
N ALA A 224 3.25 -9.03 4.23
CA ALA A 224 2.08 -9.43 3.46
C ALA A 224 1.08 -8.28 3.30
N THR A 225 0.87 -7.50 4.34
CA THR A 225 0.02 -6.30 4.29
C THR A 225 0.60 -5.24 3.36
N LEU A 226 1.91 -4.96 3.44
CA LEU A 226 2.56 -4.04 2.50
C LEU A 226 2.42 -4.52 1.05
N ALA A 227 2.51 -5.84 0.81
CA ALA A 227 2.31 -6.43 -0.52
C ALA A 227 0.85 -6.32 -1.02
N VAL A 228 -0.14 -6.42 -0.13
CA VAL A 228 -1.57 -6.19 -0.47
C VAL A 228 -1.78 -4.73 -0.87
N ILE A 229 -1.22 -3.77 -0.13
CA ILE A 229 -1.29 -2.34 -0.49
C ILE A 229 -0.64 -2.10 -1.86
N ALA A 230 0.56 -2.64 -2.08
CA ALA A 230 1.25 -2.54 -3.37
C ALA A 230 0.44 -3.17 -4.51
N GLY A 231 -0.30 -4.26 -4.25
CA GLY A 231 -1.23 -4.89 -5.19
C GLY A 231 -2.41 -3.99 -5.56
N THR A 232 -2.95 -3.24 -4.59
CA THR A 232 -4.00 -2.25 -4.85
C THR A 232 -3.46 -1.09 -5.72
N LEU A 233 -2.24 -0.60 -5.43
CA LEU A 233 -1.61 0.41 -6.28
C LEU A 233 -1.34 -0.13 -7.70
N GLU A 234 -0.94 -1.39 -7.84
CA GLU A 234 -0.77 -2.05 -9.14
C GLU A 234 -2.08 -2.13 -9.91
N GLN A 235 -3.19 -2.50 -9.27
CA GLN A 235 -4.53 -2.54 -9.87
C GLN A 235 -4.91 -1.18 -10.45
N MET A 236 -4.76 -0.10 -9.69
CA MET A 236 -5.02 1.27 -10.16
C MET A 236 -4.10 1.65 -11.32
N ALA A 237 -2.81 1.32 -11.22
CA ALA A 237 -1.83 1.60 -12.27
C ALA A 237 -2.11 0.83 -13.57
N LEU A 238 -2.57 -0.42 -13.49
CA LEU A 238 -3.01 -1.20 -14.64
C LEU A 238 -4.23 -0.54 -15.32
N GLU A 239 -5.18 -0.04 -14.53
CA GLU A 239 -6.35 0.64 -15.09
C GLU A 239 -5.97 1.95 -15.78
N VAL A 240 -5.11 2.77 -15.18
CA VAL A 240 -4.57 3.98 -15.83
C VAL A 240 -3.91 3.64 -17.16
N ARG A 241 -3.06 2.60 -17.19
CA ARG A 241 -2.39 2.13 -18.42
C ARG A 241 -3.39 1.68 -19.48
N ASN A 242 -4.45 0.96 -19.09
CA ASN A 242 -5.52 0.53 -20.00
C ASN A 242 -6.29 1.72 -20.56
N MET A 243 -6.66 2.69 -19.74
CA MET A 243 -7.39 3.88 -20.18
C MET A 243 -6.53 4.84 -21.01
N GLN A 244 -5.20 4.80 -20.87
CA GLN A 244 -4.27 5.63 -21.66
C GLN A 244 -3.90 5.00 -23.02
N ARG A 245 -4.29 3.75 -23.31
CA ARG A 245 -4.05 3.16 -24.64
C ARG A 245 -4.58 4.07 -25.74
N GLN A 246 -3.89 4.11 -26.86
CA GLN A 246 -4.20 5.02 -27.97
C GLN A 246 -5.63 4.83 -28.51
N GLU A 247 -6.13 3.60 -28.47
CA GLU A 247 -7.49 3.25 -28.91
C GLU A 247 -8.57 3.66 -27.90
N VAL A 248 -8.19 3.95 -26.66
CA VAL A 248 -9.10 4.29 -25.54
C VAL A 248 -9.03 5.78 -25.22
N ARG A 249 -7.86 6.30 -24.89
CA ARG A 249 -7.54 7.71 -24.65
C ARG A 249 -8.49 8.43 -23.68
N GLU A 250 -8.93 7.77 -22.65
CA GLU A 250 -9.83 8.35 -21.61
C GLU A 250 -9.05 9.14 -20.57
N VAL A 251 -7.78 8.76 -20.33
CA VAL A 251 -6.87 9.47 -19.42
C VAL A 251 -5.45 9.52 -19.98
N GLU A 252 -4.60 10.37 -19.39
CA GLU A 252 -3.17 10.43 -19.70
C GLU A 252 -2.38 10.86 -18.45
N GLU A 253 -1.23 10.22 -18.16
CA GLU A 253 -0.29 10.74 -17.18
C GLU A 253 0.15 12.15 -17.56
N ALA A 254 0.15 13.09 -16.60
CA ALA A 254 0.54 14.46 -16.86
C ALA A 254 2.00 14.54 -17.35
N PHE A 255 2.18 15.22 -18.46
CA PHE A 255 3.48 15.37 -19.11
C PHE A 255 4.12 16.71 -18.72
N LYS A 256 5.25 16.64 -18.01
CA LYS A 256 5.95 17.85 -17.56
C LYS A 256 6.68 18.53 -18.73
N LYS A 257 6.74 19.87 -18.69
CA LYS A 257 7.49 20.67 -19.69
C LYS A 257 8.96 20.15 -19.74
N GLY A 258 9.40 19.77 -20.94
CA GLY A 258 10.74 19.24 -21.17
C GLY A 258 10.88 17.72 -21.00
N GLN A 259 9.86 17.03 -20.50
CA GLN A 259 9.87 15.57 -20.42
C GLN A 259 9.93 14.94 -21.79
N LYS A 260 10.63 13.80 -21.92
CA LYS A 260 10.68 12.99 -23.15
C LYS A 260 9.90 11.70 -22.93
N GLY A 261 8.93 11.42 -23.80
CA GLY A 261 8.10 10.21 -23.69
C GLY A 261 8.72 8.98 -24.37
N SER A 262 9.61 9.21 -25.34
CA SER A 262 10.29 8.16 -26.10
C SER A 262 11.62 8.67 -26.62
N SER A 263 12.62 7.80 -26.71
CA SER A 263 13.91 8.12 -27.31
C SER A 263 13.89 8.20 -28.84
N ALA A 264 12.92 7.51 -29.47
CA ALA A 264 12.83 7.39 -30.93
C ALA A 264 11.62 8.13 -31.54
N MET A 265 10.51 8.24 -30.79
CA MET A 265 9.24 8.75 -31.32
C MET A 265 8.78 9.97 -30.49
N PRO A 266 8.99 11.22 -30.97
CA PRO A 266 8.74 12.44 -30.18
C PRO A 266 7.28 12.64 -29.73
N HIS A 267 6.31 12.07 -30.45
CA HIS A 267 4.89 12.18 -30.16
C HIS A 267 4.38 11.15 -29.14
N LYS A 268 5.20 10.13 -28.82
CA LYS A 268 4.79 8.99 -28.00
C LYS A 268 4.87 9.34 -26.50
N ARG A 269 3.73 9.30 -25.81
CA ARG A 269 3.61 9.54 -24.37
C ARG A 269 3.25 8.23 -23.66
N ASN A 270 4.25 7.60 -23.08
CA ASN A 270 4.08 6.32 -22.38
C ASN A 270 3.66 6.54 -20.93
N PRO A 271 2.81 5.67 -20.36
CA PRO A 271 2.45 5.68 -18.93
C PRO A 271 3.56 5.06 -18.08
N ILE A 272 4.78 5.63 -18.16
CA ILE A 272 5.99 5.03 -17.56
C ILE A 272 5.95 4.99 -16.03
N SER A 273 5.20 5.89 -15.40
CA SER A 273 5.08 5.90 -13.95
C SER A 273 4.17 4.78 -13.46
N SER A 274 3.04 4.57 -14.12
CA SER A 274 2.15 3.43 -13.83
C SER A 274 2.83 2.09 -14.13
N GLU A 275 3.64 2.00 -15.20
CA GLU A 275 4.47 0.81 -15.47
C GLU A 275 5.47 0.55 -14.35
N ASN A 276 6.11 1.60 -13.83
CA ASN A 276 7.04 1.51 -12.70
C ASN A 276 6.34 0.99 -11.43
N ILE A 277 5.14 1.49 -11.09
CA ILE A 277 4.35 1.01 -9.96
C ILE A 277 4.06 -0.50 -10.09
N CYS A 278 3.64 -0.96 -11.27
CA CYS A 278 3.42 -2.38 -11.52
C CYS A 278 4.69 -3.22 -11.33
N GLY A 279 5.85 -2.70 -11.73
CA GLY A 279 7.15 -3.35 -11.51
C GLY A 279 7.52 -3.44 -10.03
N CYS A 280 7.34 -2.35 -9.29
CA CYS A 280 7.62 -2.28 -7.85
C CYS A 280 6.74 -3.24 -7.04
N ALA A 281 5.46 -3.40 -7.39
CA ALA A 281 4.56 -4.34 -6.73
C ALA A 281 5.04 -5.80 -6.83
N ARG A 282 5.70 -6.18 -7.93
CA ARG A 282 6.30 -7.52 -8.08
C ARG A 282 7.43 -7.75 -7.07
N VAL A 283 8.28 -6.74 -6.87
CA VAL A 283 9.38 -6.79 -5.89
C VAL A 283 8.82 -6.92 -4.48
N MET A 284 7.77 -6.17 -4.14
CA MET A 284 7.10 -6.24 -2.84
C MET A 284 6.60 -7.65 -2.52
N ARG A 285 6.02 -8.35 -3.50
CA ARG A 285 5.60 -9.76 -3.34
C ARG A 285 6.79 -10.69 -3.05
N GLY A 286 7.96 -10.41 -3.62
CA GLY A 286 9.19 -11.14 -3.30
C GLY A 286 9.60 -10.97 -1.83
N TYR A 287 9.50 -9.77 -1.28
CA TYR A 287 9.79 -9.51 0.14
C TYR A 287 8.79 -10.23 1.06
N MET A 288 7.50 -10.23 0.72
CA MET A 288 6.47 -11.00 1.43
C MET A 288 6.82 -12.50 1.49
N CYS A 289 7.19 -13.10 0.36
CA CYS A 289 7.58 -14.51 0.31
C CYS A 289 8.77 -14.77 1.22
N THR A 290 9.82 -13.95 1.15
CA THR A 290 11.01 -14.07 2.00
C THR A 290 10.67 -13.99 3.49
N ALA A 291 9.81 -13.05 3.89
CA ALA A 291 9.40 -12.92 5.29
C ALA A 291 8.58 -14.11 5.79
N SER A 292 7.79 -14.73 4.92
CA SER A 292 7.00 -15.92 5.26
C SER A 292 7.90 -17.13 5.58
N GLU A 293 9.05 -17.27 4.89
CA GLU A 293 10.03 -18.32 5.16
C GLU A 293 10.72 -18.14 6.53
N ASN A 294 10.74 -16.94 7.10
CA ASN A 294 11.34 -16.66 8.40
C ASN A 294 10.47 -17.11 9.59
N ILE A 295 9.22 -17.54 9.38
CA ILE A 295 8.34 -17.99 10.48
C ILE A 295 8.90 -19.22 11.16
N ALA A 296 9.39 -20.19 10.38
CA ALA A 296 9.85 -21.49 10.86
C ALA A 296 11.34 -21.42 11.23
N LEU A 297 11.64 -21.07 12.47
CA LEU A 297 12.99 -21.10 13.05
C LEU A 297 13.20 -22.38 13.87
N TRP A 298 14.47 -22.77 14.04
CA TRP A 298 14.84 -23.90 14.89
C TRP A 298 14.81 -23.50 16.36
N HIS A 299 14.11 -24.28 17.17
CA HIS A 299 14.03 -24.13 18.62
C HIS A 299 13.67 -22.69 19.04
N GLU A 300 14.38 -22.13 20.01
CA GLU A 300 14.19 -20.77 20.48
C GLU A 300 14.76 -19.71 19.53
N ARG A 301 15.64 -20.07 18.60
CA ARG A 301 16.16 -19.26 17.48
C ARG A 301 17.26 -19.98 16.72
N ASP A 302 17.25 -19.89 15.40
CA ASP A 302 18.47 -19.87 14.59
C ASP A 302 18.64 -18.48 13.95
N ILE A 303 19.78 -18.20 13.28
CA ILE A 303 20.09 -16.85 12.79
C ILE A 303 19.71 -16.63 11.31
N SER A 304 19.04 -17.59 10.67
CA SER A 304 18.73 -17.54 9.23
C SER A 304 17.85 -16.32 8.87
N HIS A 305 16.91 -15.94 9.74
CA HIS A 305 16.05 -14.77 9.56
C HIS A 305 16.83 -13.45 9.50
N SER A 306 17.92 -13.33 10.24
CA SER A 306 18.64 -12.06 10.44
C SER A 306 19.18 -11.46 9.15
N SER A 307 19.80 -12.29 8.28
CA SER A 307 20.33 -11.82 7.01
C SER A 307 19.24 -11.30 6.06
N THR A 308 18.09 -11.96 6.04
CA THR A 308 16.97 -11.58 5.18
C THR A 308 16.29 -10.31 5.69
N GLU A 309 16.05 -10.19 7.00
CA GLU A 309 15.39 -9.05 7.60
C GLU A 309 16.17 -7.74 7.47
N ARG A 310 17.50 -7.79 7.50
CA ARG A 310 18.37 -6.65 7.22
C ARG A 310 18.17 -6.06 5.82
N ILE A 311 17.61 -6.84 4.90
CA ILE A 311 17.30 -6.44 3.53
C ILE A 311 15.81 -6.11 3.42
N VAL A 312 14.93 -7.07 3.74
CA VAL A 312 13.51 -6.95 3.38
C VAL A 312 12.74 -5.91 4.18
N LEU A 313 13.06 -5.68 5.46
CA LEU A 313 12.35 -4.68 6.28
C LEU A 313 12.64 -3.25 5.82
N PRO A 314 13.93 -2.83 5.68
CA PRO A 314 14.24 -1.53 5.12
C PRO A 314 13.72 -1.36 3.69
N ASP A 315 13.95 -2.34 2.85
CA ASP A 315 13.63 -2.24 1.43
C ASP A 315 12.12 -2.21 1.18
N ALA A 316 11.32 -2.99 1.90
CA ALA A 316 9.87 -3.00 1.74
C ALA A 316 9.24 -1.68 2.17
N THR A 317 9.66 -1.11 3.30
CA THR A 317 9.14 0.18 3.79
C THR A 317 9.55 1.33 2.88
N MET A 318 10.81 1.37 2.43
CA MET A 318 11.29 2.37 1.47
C MET A 318 10.58 2.26 0.12
N LEU A 319 10.32 1.03 -0.35
CA LEU A 319 9.66 0.81 -1.63
C LEU A 319 8.20 1.24 -1.59
N LEU A 320 7.46 0.89 -0.51
CA LEU A 320 6.06 1.29 -0.37
C LEU A 320 5.91 2.80 -0.23
N ASP A 321 6.74 3.45 0.58
CA ASP A 321 6.81 4.90 0.72
C ASP A 321 7.03 5.60 -0.65
N TYR A 322 7.96 5.08 -1.44
CA TYR A 322 8.20 5.57 -2.80
C TYR A 322 6.99 5.36 -3.71
N MET A 323 6.37 4.17 -3.68
CA MET A 323 5.21 3.85 -4.51
C MET A 323 4.03 4.77 -4.21
N LEU A 324 3.70 4.95 -2.92
CA LEU A 324 2.61 5.81 -2.47
C LEU A 324 2.83 7.25 -2.92
N ALA A 325 3.95 7.86 -2.55
CA ALA A 325 4.22 9.26 -2.86
C ALA A 325 4.33 9.53 -4.37
N ARG A 326 4.92 8.60 -5.14
CA ARG A 326 5.01 8.74 -6.59
C ARG A 326 3.65 8.64 -7.25
N PHE A 327 2.87 7.61 -6.87
CA PHE A 327 1.61 7.34 -7.54
C PHE A 327 0.51 8.32 -7.13
N GLU A 328 0.53 8.80 -5.89
CA GLU A 328 -0.28 9.94 -5.44
C GLU A 328 -0.13 11.12 -6.40
N GLY A 329 1.11 11.55 -6.66
CA GLY A 329 1.37 12.67 -7.57
C GLY A 329 0.92 12.41 -9.02
N ILE A 330 0.90 11.16 -9.47
CA ILE A 330 0.39 10.79 -10.79
C ILE A 330 -1.14 10.89 -10.84
N LEU A 331 -1.82 10.31 -9.85
CA LEU A 331 -3.28 10.32 -9.79
C LEU A 331 -3.84 11.72 -9.53
N ASP A 332 -3.16 12.50 -8.71
CA ASP A 332 -3.53 13.90 -8.42
C ASP A 332 -3.51 14.78 -9.68
N ASN A 333 -2.55 14.54 -10.56
CA ASN A 333 -2.35 15.30 -11.81
C ASN A 333 -2.79 14.55 -13.07
N LEU A 334 -3.53 13.43 -12.93
CA LEU A 334 -3.98 12.65 -14.09
C LEU A 334 -4.89 13.50 -14.98
N VAL A 335 -4.53 13.63 -16.25
CA VAL A 335 -5.35 14.32 -17.25
C VAL A 335 -6.49 13.40 -17.64
N VAL A 336 -7.71 13.92 -17.63
CA VAL A 336 -8.93 13.17 -17.96
C VAL A 336 -9.57 13.81 -19.20
N TYR A 337 -10.09 12.99 -20.09
CA TYR A 337 -10.74 13.40 -21.34
C TYR A 337 -12.21 12.96 -21.38
N PRO A 338 -13.14 13.72 -20.75
CA PRO A 338 -14.57 13.35 -20.69
C PRO A 338 -15.21 13.21 -22.07
N GLU A 339 -14.76 14.01 -23.05
CA GLU A 339 -15.22 13.93 -24.44
C GLU A 339 -14.86 12.60 -25.12
N ASN A 340 -13.67 12.04 -24.81
CA ASN A 340 -13.29 10.71 -25.30
C ASN A 340 -14.08 9.61 -24.61
N MET A 341 -14.41 9.79 -23.32
CA MET A 341 -15.28 8.86 -22.59
C MET A 341 -16.67 8.78 -23.23
N LEU A 342 -17.26 9.94 -23.55
CA LEU A 342 -18.54 10.01 -24.28
C LEU A 342 -18.44 9.39 -25.69
N HIS A 343 -17.37 9.70 -26.43
CA HIS A 343 -17.13 9.08 -27.73
C HIS A 343 -17.08 7.56 -27.64
N ASN A 344 -16.37 7.03 -26.64
CA ASN A 344 -16.22 5.58 -26.46
C ASN A 344 -17.55 4.89 -26.10
N ILE A 345 -18.44 5.56 -25.37
CA ILE A 345 -19.81 5.07 -25.13
C ILE A 345 -20.53 4.86 -26.48
N GLY A 346 -20.35 5.76 -27.43
CA GLY A 346 -20.97 5.71 -28.76
C GLY A 346 -20.41 4.69 -29.73
N LEU A 347 -19.24 4.07 -29.47
CA LEU A 347 -18.57 3.18 -30.41
C LEU A 347 -19.37 1.92 -30.81
N THR A 348 -20.36 1.55 -30.02
CA THR A 348 -21.26 0.43 -30.32
C THR A 348 -22.56 0.87 -31.01
N HIS A 349 -22.63 2.15 -31.43
CA HIS A 349 -23.82 2.70 -32.10
C HIS A 349 -25.13 2.47 -31.31
N GLY A 350 -25.02 2.49 -29.97
CA GLY A 350 -26.15 2.30 -29.08
C GLY A 350 -26.46 0.84 -28.71
N ALA A 351 -25.75 -0.16 -29.22
CA ALA A 351 -25.98 -1.57 -28.89
C ALA A 351 -25.82 -1.89 -27.39
N ILE A 352 -25.04 -1.11 -26.64
CA ILE A 352 -24.92 -1.24 -25.18
C ILE A 352 -26.24 -1.01 -24.43
N PHE A 353 -27.20 -0.29 -25.02
CA PHE A 353 -28.51 -0.03 -24.43
C PHE A 353 -29.52 -1.16 -24.64
N ALA A 354 -29.15 -2.24 -25.32
CA ALA A 354 -30.03 -3.38 -25.64
C ALA A 354 -30.77 -3.95 -24.42
N GLN A 355 -30.07 -4.06 -23.27
CA GLN A 355 -30.68 -4.56 -22.04
C GLN A 355 -31.80 -3.62 -21.54
N ARG A 356 -31.63 -2.30 -21.65
CA ARG A 356 -32.66 -1.34 -21.25
C ARG A 356 -33.92 -1.47 -22.12
N VAL A 357 -33.73 -1.68 -23.45
CA VAL A 357 -34.85 -1.92 -24.37
C VAL A 357 -35.57 -3.24 -24.04
N MET A 358 -34.82 -4.31 -23.77
CA MET A 358 -35.39 -5.58 -23.30
C MET A 358 -36.24 -5.39 -22.05
N ASN A 359 -35.73 -4.66 -21.07
CA ASN A 359 -36.44 -4.38 -19.82
C ASN A 359 -37.75 -3.60 -20.09
N ALA A 360 -37.71 -2.60 -20.95
CA ALA A 360 -38.91 -1.84 -21.36
C ALA A 360 -39.97 -2.74 -22.00
N LEU A 361 -39.56 -3.69 -22.84
CA LEU A 361 -40.48 -4.69 -23.42
C LEU A 361 -41.05 -5.62 -22.35
N ILE A 362 -40.24 -6.07 -21.39
CA ILE A 362 -40.69 -6.90 -20.27
C ILE A 362 -41.73 -6.14 -19.42
N GLU A 363 -41.52 -4.87 -19.17
CA GLU A 363 -42.47 -3.97 -18.49
C GLU A 363 -43.82 -3.87 -19.23
N LYS A 364 -43.81 -4.13 -20.57
CA LYS A 364 -45.02 -4.23 -21.41
C LYS A 364 -45.65 -5.65 -21.48
N GLY A 365 -45.10 -6.61 -20.71
CA GLY A 365 -45.67 -7.97 -20.59
C GLY A 365 -44.95 -9.05 -21.39
N PHE A 366 -43.78 -8.76 -22.00
CA PHE A 366 -42.98 -9.80 -22.63
C PHE A 366 -42.32 -10.69 -21.58
N VAL A 367 -42.18 -12.00 -21.89
CA VAL A 367 -41.23 -12.82 -21.17
C VAL A 367 -39.80 -12.51 -21.67
N ARG A 368 -38.80 -12.73 -20.82
CA ARG A 368 -37.42 -12.34 -21.07
C ARG A 368 -36.87 -12.87 -22.42
N GLU A 369 -37.17 -14.14 -22.74
CA GLU A 369 -36.72 -14.80 -23.96
C GLU A 369 -37.28 -14.14 -25.22
N GLN A 370 -38.56 -13.77 -25.20
CA GLN A 370 -39.20 -13.08 -26.32
C GLN A 370 -38.64 -11.68 -26.52
N ALA A 371 -38.39 -10.94 -25.44
CA ALA A 371 -37.73 -9.63 -25.52
C ALA A 371 -36.31 -9.75 -26.04
N TYR A 372 -35.58 -10.77 -25.62
CA TYR A 372 -34.22 -11.06 -26.10
C TYR A 372 -34.19 -11.36 -27.60
N ASP A 373 -35.04 -12.30 -28.04
CA ASP A 373 -35.11 -12.72 -29.45
C ASP A 373 -35.55 -11.58 -30.39
N LEU A 374 -36.27 -10.59 -29.87
CA LEU A 374 -36.67 -9.41 -30.61
C LEU A 374 -35.57 -8.36 -30.70
N VAL A 375 -34.82 -8.13 -29.61
CA VAL A 375 -33.80 -7.07 -29.54
C VAL A 375 -32.44 -7.49 -30.09
N GLN A 376 -32.04 -8.75 -29.88
CA GLN A 376 -30.72 -9.25 -30.32
C GLN A 376 -30.47 -9.08 -31.82
N PRO A 377 -31.41 -9.43 -32.74
CA PRO A 377 -31.17 -9.24 -34.18
C PRO A 377 -30.92 -7.78 -34.54
N VAL A 378 -31.63 -6.84 -33.88
CA VAL A 378 -31.45 -5.39 -34.12
C VAL A 378 -30.08 -4.93 -33.67
N ALA A 379 -29.64 -5.35 -32.48
CA ALA A 379 -28.33 -5.04 -31.95
C ALA A 379 -27.21 -5.60 -32.85
N MET A 380 -27.34 -6.87 -33.25
CA MET A 380 -26.35 -7.52 -34.15
C MET A 380 -26.31 -6.87 -35.54
N LYS A 381 -27.47 -6.52 -36.10
CA LYS A 381 -27.53 -5.78 -37.34
C LYS A 381 -26.79 -4.44 -37.23
N THR A 382 -27.04 -3.69 -36.15
CA THR A 382 -26.38 -2.41 -35.89
C THR A 382 -24.85 -2.55 -35.84
N LEU A 383 -24.34 -3.57 -35.14
CA LEU A 383 -22.90 -3.83 -35.03
C LEU A 383 -22.24 -4.28 -36.33
N MET A 384 -22.96 -5.03 -37.20
CA MET A 384 -22.42 -5.63 -38.43
C MET A 384 -22.60 -4.75 -39.67
N GLU A 385 -23.76 -4.10 -39.78
CA GLU A 385 -24.17 -3.37 -40.97
C GLU A 385 -24.08 -1.83 -40.78
N GLY A 386 -23.95 -1.36 -39.51
CA GLY A 386 -23.93 0.05 -39.15
C GLY A 386 -25.32 0.64 -38.90
N GLY A 387 -25.37 1.97 -38.79
CA GLY A 387 -26.53 2.71 -38.34
C GLY A 387 -26.63 2.80 -36.82
N GLU A 388 -27.59 3.58 -36.35
CA GLU A 388 -27.82 3.73 -34.89
C GLU A 388 -28.89 2.77 -34.42
N MET A 389 -28.65 2.04 -33.32
CA MET A 389 -29.59 1.06 -32.79
C MET A 389 -30.95 1.70 -32.44
N GLN A 390 -30.95 2.92 -31.94
CA GLN A 390 -32.17 3.68 -31.63
C GLN A 390 -33.07 3.82 -32.85
N GLU A 391 -32.49 4.20 -33.99
CA GLU A 391 -33.25 4.33 -35.22
C GLU A 391 -33.65 2.98 -35.82
N ASN A 392 -32.76 1.99 -35.74
CA ASN A 392 -33.08 0.62 -36.18
C ASN A 392 -34.28 0.03 -35.41
N LEU A 393 -34.36 0.29 -34.09
CA LEU A 393 -35.50 -0.13 -33.26
C LEU A 393 -36.80 0.54 -33.67
N LYS A 394 -36.80 1.83 -33.98
CA LYS A 394 -37.97 2.60 -34.47
C LYS A 394 -38.51 2.08 -35.81
N LEU A 395 -37.64 1.40 -36.58
CA LEU A 395 -38.02 0.76 -37.85
C LEU A 395 -38.45 -0.72 -37.71
N THR A 396 -38.36 -1.28 -36.49
CA THR A 396 -38.66 -2.68 -36.19
C THR A 396 -40.08 -2.82 -35.74
N GLU A 397 -40.99 -3.33 -36.61
CA GLU A 397 -42.41 -3.45 -36.33
C GLU A 397 -42.73 -4.19 -35.01
N GLY A 398 -42.01 -5.28 -34.72
CA GLY A 398 -42.15 -6.03 -33.47
C GLY A 398 -41.84 -5.21 -32.21
N VAL A 399 -41.00 -4.16 -32.30
CA VAL A 399 -40.70 -3.24 -31.19
C VAL A 399 -41.71 -2.11 -31.13
N THR A 400 -42.00 -1.46 -32.25
CA THR A 400 -42.89 -0.29 -32.34
C THR A 400 -44.37 -0.63 -32.09
N ALA A 401 -44.78 -1.90 -32.23
CA ALA A 401 -46.06 -2.37 -31.81
C ALA A 401 -46.30 -2.30 -30.27
N HIS A 402 -45.24 -2.18 -29.47
CA HIS A 402 -45.26 -2.23 -28.00
C HIS A 402 -44.64 -1.05 -27.30
N LEU A 403 -43.66 -0.39 -27.94
CA LEU A 403 -42.99 0.80 -27.43
C LEU A 403 -43.21 1.98 -28.37
N THR A 404 -43.54 3.15 -27.82
CA THR A 404 -43.56 4.40 -28.61
C THR A 404 -42.16 4.86 -28.91
N ASN A 405 -41.98 5.80 -29.85
CA ASN A 405 -40.71 6.37 -30.18
C ASN A 405 -40.06 7.06 -28.94
N GLU A 406 -40.87 7.74 -28.13
CA GLU A 406 -40.44 8.41 -26.92
C GLU A 406 -39.97 7.40 -25.87
N GLU A 407 -40.63 6.23 -25.73
CA GLU A 407 -40.21 5.16 -24.84
C GLU A 407 -38.91 4.49 -25.32
N ILE A 408 -38.71 4.36 -26.64
CA ILE A 408 -37.46 3.90 -27.22
C ILE A 408 -36.36 4.93 -26.92
N ASP A 409 -36.58 6.23 -27.18
CA ASP A 409 -35.62 7.29 -26.94
C ASP A 409 -35.19 7.34 -25.46
N ALA A 410 -36.08 7.15 -24.54
CA ALA A 410 -35.80 7.11 -23.12
C ALA A 410 -34.87 5.95 -22.71
N CYS A 411 -34.80 4.88 -23.49
CA CYS A 411 -33.89 3.76 -23.24
C CYS A 411 -32.42 4.13 -23.48
N PHE A 412 -32.15 5.20 -24.24
CA PHE A 412 -30.80 5.65 -24.59
C PHE A 412 -30.28 6.81 -23.74
N SER A 413 -31.06 7.22 -22.70
CA SER A 413 -30.63 8.25 -21.76
C SER A 413 -29.52 7.78 -20.83
N LEU A 414 -28.43 8.55 -20.74
CA LEU A 414 -27.33 8.32 -19.78
C LEU A 414 -27.77 8.53 -18.33
N ASP A 415 -28.79 9.39 -18.09
CA ASP A 415 -29.27 9.70 -16.73
C ASP A 415 -29.81 8.47 -16.01
N TYR A 416 -30.36 7.50 -16.78
CA TYR A 416 -30.80 6.21 -16.23
C TYR A 416 -29.69 5.49 -15.48
N TYR A 417 -28.45 5.54 -15.98
CA TYR A 417 -27.29 4.87 -15.40
C TYR A 417 -26.66 5.68 -14.26
N MET A 418 -26.97 6.95 -14.15
CA MET A 418 -26.44 7.84 -13.10
C MET A 418 -27.31 7.94 -11.86
N LYS A 419 -28.57 7.44 -11.93
CA LYS A 419 -29.60 7.64 -10.88
C LYS A 419 -29.21 7.15 -9.48
N ASN A 420 -28.29 6.19 -9.36
CA ASN A 420 -27.86 5.62 -8.07
C ASN A 420 -26.45 6.05 -7.65
N VAL A 421 -25.80 6.97 -8.38
CA VAL A 421 -24.43 7.42 -8.07
C VAL A 421 -24.39 8.06 -6.70
N ASP A 422 -25.33 8.93 -6.37
CA ASP A 422 -25.39 9.58 -5.06
C ASP A 422 -25.54 8.59 -3.92
N TYR A 423 -26.44 7.63 -4.06
CA TYR A 423 -26.63 6.55 -3.08
C TYR A 423 -25.31 5.78 -2.83
N ILE A 424 -24.56 5.45 -3.90
CA ILE A 424 -23.29 4.72 -3.74
C ILE A 424 -22.25 5.59 -3.03
N PHE A 425 -22.16 6.90 -3.35
CA PHE A 425 -21.27 7.84 -2.68
C PHE A 425 -21.59 7.98 -1.19
N GLU A 426 -22.86 8.04 -0.82
CA GLU A 426 -23.30 8.01 0.59
C GLU A 426 -22.87 6.73 1.31
N GLN A 427 -23.02 5.55 0.65
CA GLN A 427 -22.60 4.27 1.25
C GLN A 427 -21.09 4.21 1.49
N VAL A 428 -20.29 4.81 0.60
CA VAL A 428 -18.82 4.91 0.73
C VAL A 428 -18.41 5.98 1.76
N GLY A 429 -19.25 6.98 2.01
CA GLY A 429 -18.99 8.07 2.96
C GLY A 429 -18.12 9.20 2.40
N ILE A 430 -18.28 9.52 1.11
CA ILE A 430 -17.51 10.58 0.41
C ILE A 430 -18.41 11.56 -0.33
#